data_683bbcedeaefc399f58fe5279cd5ff32
#
_entry.id   683bbcedeaefc399f58fe5279cd5ff32
#
_cell.length_a   1.000
_cell.length_b   1.000
_cell.length_c   1.000
_cell.angle_alpha   90.00
_cell.angle_beta   90.00
_cell.angle_gamma   90.00
#
_symmetry.space_group_name_H-M   'P 1'
#
loop_
_entity.id
_entity.type
_entity.pdbx_description
1 polymer ?
#
loop_
_entity_poly.entity_id
_entity_poly.type
_entity_poly.pdbx_seq_one_letter_code
_entity_poly.pdbx_strand_id
1 'polypeptide(L)'
;MRITINIIILFFISLVLLNSSLFAKEIILDDLQNGLSPKWKEKSFKGFTLYSVIKKDDRWCIKAESDASASGLYYEIDYDPVEYPIITWSWKIDHIIPKGDAKTKQGDDYAARVYVVFHSFLFWKTRAINYIWANKLPRGEFIPNSYTSNAIMIAVQSGPENAGRWILERRNVVEDYKAAFGADPPKIEAIAIMTDTDNTGEKAEAWYGPIRILSLP
;
A
#
# COMPACT_ATOMS: atom_id res chain seq x y z
N MET A 1 -17.08 50.52 -67.12
CA MET A 1 -16.21 49.40 -66.72
C MET A 1 -16.22 49.32 -65.17
N ARG A 2 -17.08 48.50 -64.57
CA ARG A 2 -17.22 48.39 -63.12
C ARG A 2 -16.39 47.22 -62.68
N ILE A 3 -15.40 47.43 -61.80
CA ILE A 3 -14.55 46.42 -61.20
C ILE A 3 -15.25 46.02 -59.88
N THR A 4 -15.70 44.79 -59.81
CA THR A 4 -16.25 44.19 -58.58
C THR A 4 -15.14 43.55 -57.82
N ILE A 5 -14.84 44.04 -56.61
CA ILE A 5 -13.84 43.47 -55.70
C ILE A 5 -14.55 42.45 -54.85
N ASN A 6 -14.28 41.16 -55.03
CA ASN A 6 -14.71 40.09 -54.17
C ASN A 6 -13.81 40.00 -52.93
N ILE A 7 -14.35 40.33 -51.75
CA ILE A 7 -13.69 40.17 -50.47
C ILE A 7 -13.96 38.73 -50.02
N ILE A 8 -12.91 37.89 -50.03
CA ILE A 8 -12.92 36.55 -49.44
C ILE A 8 -12.61 36.73 -47.97
N ILE A 9 -13.62 36.53 -47.12
CA ILE A 9 -13.45 36.46 -45.65
C ILE A 9 -13.03 35.04 -45.30
N LEU A 10 -11.71 34.86 -44.98
CA LEU A 10 -11.19 33.63 -44.39
C LEU A 10 -11.57 33.58 -42.88
N PHE A 11 -12.51 32.70 -42.53
CA PHE A 11 -12.80 32.36 -41.16
C PHE A 11 -11.68 31.43 -40.65
N PHE A 12 -10.78 31.94 -39.86
CA PHE A 12 -9.86 31.12 -39.05
C PHE A 12 -10.62 30.57 -37.83
N ILE A 13 -11.07 29.34 -37.92
CA ILE A 13 -11.55 28.59 -36.74
C ILE A 13 -10.30 28.15 -35.98
N SER A 14 -9.93 28.91 -34.94
CA SER A 14 -8.96 28.50 -33.94
C SER A 14 -9.54 27.39 -33.09
N LEU A 15 -9.19 26.14 -33.40
CA LEU A 15 -9.50 24.98 -32.59
C LEU A 15 -8.62 25.01 -31.34
N VAL A 16 -9.11 25.63 -30.27
CA VAL A 16 -8.48 25.57 -28.96
C VAL A 16 -8.69 24.15 -28.42
N LEU A 17 -7.70 23.29 -28.64
CA LEU A 17 -7.62 22.00 -27.95
C LEU A 17 -7.44 22.29 -26.44
N LEU A 18 -8.52 22.24 -25.70
CA LEU A 18 -8.49 22.17 -24.25
C LEU A 18 -7.83 20.84 -23.87
N ASN A 19 -6.50 20.88 -23.69
CA ASN A 19 -5.78 19.83 -23.01
C ASN A 19 -6.23 19.85 -21.54
N SER A 20 -7.36 19.22 -21.23
CA SER A 20 -7.68 18.84 -19.88
C SER A 20 -6.64 17.80 -19.46
N SER A 21 -5.59 18.23 -18.78
CA SER A 21 -4.71 17.32 -18.07
C SER A 21 -5.59 16.56 -17.08
N LEU A 22 -5.95 15.32 -17.41
CA LEU A 22 -6.59 14.42 -16.47
C LEU A 22 -5.55 14.11 -15.37
N PHE A 23 -5.57 14.93 -14.32
CA PHE A 23 -4.80 14.61 -13.12
C PHE A 23 -5.50 13.45 -12.41
N ALA A 24 -4.75 12.39 -12.13
CA ALA A 24 -5.26 11.33 -11.26
C ALA A 24 -5.70 11.95 -9.93
N LYS A 25 -6.92 11.64 -9.47
CA LYS A 25 -7.36 12.03 -8.14
C LYS A 25 -6.56 11.26 -7.10
N GLU A 26 -6.17 11.93 -6.01
CA GLU A 26 -5.35 11.37 -4.96
C GLU A 26 -6.03 11.49 -3.60
N ILE A 27 -5.94 10.43 -2.80
CA ILE A 27 -6.27 10.41 -1.38
C ILE A 27 -4.98 10.07 -0.63
N ILE A 28 -4.54 10.96 0.24
CA ILE A 28 -3.41 10.72 1.15
C ILE A 28 -4.00 10.32 2.50
N LEU A 29 -3.64 9.14 3.03
CA LEU A 29 -4.17 8.70 4.33
C LEU A 29 -3.70 9.59 5.47
N ASP A 30 -2.40 9.91 5.47
CA ASP A 30 -1.76 10.76 6.47
C ASP A 30 -0.45 11.29 5.88
N ASP A 31 -0.17 12.59 5.96
CA ASP A 31 1.09 13.18 5.51
C ASP A 31 2.18 13.16 6.58
N LEU A 32 1.81 12.79 7.80
CA LEU A 32 2.66 12.61 8.97
C LEU A 32 3.37 13.90 9.47
N GLN A 33 3.10 15.07 8.89
CA GLN A 33 3.81 16.31 9.23
C GLN A 33 3.45 16.83 10.63
N ASN A 34 2.25 16.50 11.11
CA ASN A 34 1.73 16.93 12.40
C ASN A 34 1.66 15.78 13.43
N GLY A 35 2.46 14.73 13.23
CA GLY A 35 2.40 13.50 14.01
C GLY A 35 1.41 12.49 13.41
N LEU A 36 1.15 11.42 14.15
CA LEU A 36 0.22 10.37 13.71
C LEU A 36 -1.23 10.87 13.84
N SER A 37 -1.98 10.81 12.75
CA SER A 37 -3.40 11.16 12.76
C SER A 37 -4.18 10.26 13.73
N PRO A 38 -5.17 10.78 14.48
CA PRO A 38 -6.02 9.98 15.38
C PRO A 38 -6.91 8.96 14.64
N LYS A 39 -6.93 8.98 13.32
CA LYS A 39 -7.59 7.95 12.51
C LYS A 39 -6.82 6.63 12.47
N TRP A 40 -5.52 6.66 12.76
CA TRP A 40 -4.76 5.45 12.96
C TRP A 40 -5.12 4.85 14.31
N LYS A 41 -5.45 3.57 14.33
CA LYS A 41 -5.73 2.79 15.53
C LYS A 41 -4.78 1.61 15.59
N GLU A 42 -4.36 1.24 16.80
CA GLU A 42 -3.50 0.09 17.00
C GLU A 42 -4.31 -1.14 17.41
N LYS A 43 -3.94 -2.30 16.84
CA LYS A 43 -4.46 -3.60 17.23
C LYS A 43 -3.31 -4.53 17.59
N SER A 44 -3.26 -4.97 18.84
CA SER A 44 -2.31 -5.96 19.31
C SER A 44 -2.81 -7.39 19.04
N PHE A 45 -1.88 -8.26 18.64
CA PHE A 45 -2.05 -9.71 18.55
C PHE A 45 -1.20 -10.40 19.60
N LYS A 46 0.02 -9.90 19.85
CA LYS A 46 0.90 -10.34 20.92
C LYS A 46 1.88 -9.22 21.31
N GLY A 47 1.69 -8.62 22.46
CA GLY A 47 2.47 -7.46 22.85
C GLY A 47 2.23 -6.27 21.92
N PHE A 48 3.20 -5.36 21.83
CA PHE A 48 3.09 -4.15 21.03
C PHE A 48 4.39 -3.88 20.27
N THR A 49 4.26 -3.57 19.01
CA THR A 49 5.30 -2.93 18.20
C THR A 49 5.29 -1.44 18.55
N LEU A 50 6.44 -0.83 18.74
CA LEU A 50 6.53 0.59 19.01
C LEU A 50 6.44 1.38 17.70
N TYR A 51 5.37 2.19 17.57
CA TYR A 51 5.17 3.07 16.43
C TYR A 51 5.41 4.53 16.82
N SER A 52 6.21 5.25 16.03
CA SER A 52 6.48 6.68 16.24
C SER A 52 6.61 7.42 14.91
N VAL A 53 6.12 8.66 14.86
CA VAL A 53 6.35 9.51 13.69
C VAL A 53 7.68 10.22 13.86
N ILE A 54 8.55 10.07 12.88
CA ILE A 54 9.87 10.69 12.85
C ILE A 54 10.17 11.28 11.46
N LYS A 55 11.19 12.11 11.40
CA LYS A 55 11.81 12.51 10.14
C LYS A 55 13.08 11.71 9.91
N LYS A 56 13.13 10.91 8.82
CA LYS A 56 14.29 10.11 8.43
C LYS A 56 14.64 10.34 6.95
N ASP A 57 15.91 10.62 6.67
CA ASP A 57 16.38 10.91 5.30
C ASP A 57 15.50 12.02 4.63
N ASP A 58 15.22 13.11 5.38
CA ASP A 58 14.37 14.25 5.02
C ASP A 58 12.88 13.91 4.70
N ARG A 59 12.40 12.72 5.09
CA ARG A 59 11.03 12.26 4.88
C ARG A 59 10.32 12.05 6.23
N TRP A 60 9.09 12.53 6.34
CA TRP A 60 8.21 12.13 7.42
C TRP A 60 7.79 10.67 7.22
N CYS A 61 7.87 9.86 8.26
CA CYS A 61 7.54 8.45 8.22
C CYS A 61 7.11 7.92 9.59
N ILE A 62 6.39 6.81 9.58
CA ILE A 62 6.13 6.01 10.78
C ILE A 62 7.30 5.05 10.92
N LYS A 63 8.06 5.16 12.02
CA LYS A 63 9.03 4.16 12.46
C LYS A 63 8.29 3.08 13.24
N ALA A 64 8.56 1.82 12.95
CA ALA A 64 8.05 0.65 13.65
C ALA A 64 9.22 -0.18 14.19
N GLU A 65 9.18 -0.52 15.48
CA GLU A 65 10.17 -1.32 16.18
C GLU A 65 9.48 -2.49 16.88
N SER A 66 9.76 -3.71 16.42
CA SER A 66 9.21 -4.93 16.99
C SER A 66 10.30 -5.75 17.71
N ASP A 67 9.99 -6.23 18.92
CA ASP A 67 10.83 -7.12 19.71
C ASP A 67 9.96 -8.27 20.23
N ALA A 68 9.99 -9.41 19.57
CA ALA A 68 9.16 -10.59 19.85
C ALA A 68 7.67 -10.24 20.02
N SER A 69 7.16 -9.26 19.25
CA SER A 69 5.84 -8.68 19.37
C SER A 69 5.11 -8.63 18.02
N ALA A 70 3.79 -8.46 18.08
CA ALA A 70 2.92 -8.34 16.93
C ALA A 70 1.78 -7.39 17.24
N SER A 71 1.83 -6.17 16.70
CA SER A 71 0.71 -5.25 16.60
C SER A 71 0.74 -4.52 15.27
N GLY A 72 -0.41 -4.07 14.78
CA GLY A 72 -0.52 -3.31 13.54
C GLY A 72 -1.25 -2.01 13.76
N LEU A 73 -0.87 -0.97 13.02
CA LEU A 73 -1.64 0.25 12.87
C LEU A 73 -2.58 0.09 11.68
N TYR A 74 -3.88 0.34 11.88
CA TYR A 74 -4.88 0.33 10.82
C TYR A 74 -5.60 1.68 10.73
N TYR A 75 -5.95 2.04 9.50
CA TYR A 75 -6.65 3.26 9.13
C TYR A 75 -7.97 2.86 8.47
N GLU A 76 -9.10 3.18 9.13
CA GLU A 76 -10.43 2.92 8.57
C GLU A 76 -10.72 3.88 7.41
N ILE A 77 -11.12 3.33 6.29
CA ILE A 77 -11.47 4.07 5.09
C ILE A 77 -12.58 3.31 4.34
N ASP A 78 -13.44 4.02 3.62
CA ASP A 78 -14.44 3.41 2.75
C ASP A 78 -14.28 3.99 1.34
N TYR A 79 -13.76 3.19 0.41
CA TYR A 79 -13.65 3.59 -0.98
C TYR A 79 -13.82 2.43 -1.96
N ASP A 80 -14.25 2.76 -3.17
CA ASP A 80 -14.37 1.80 -4.27
C ASP A 80 -13.00 1.65 -4.97
N PRO A 81 -12.37 0.47 -4.94
CA PRO A 81 -11.11 0.25 -5.62
C PRO A 81 -11.22 0.31 -7.15
N VAL A 82 -12.42 0.21 -7.72
CA VAL A 82 -12.61 0.40 -9.17
C VAL A 82 -12.41 1.89 -9.54
N GLU A 83 -12.85 2.82 -8.70
CA GLU A 83 -12.62 4.25 -8.89
C GLU A 83 -11.17 4.66 -8.58
N TYR A 84 -10.58 4.05 -7.55
CA TYR A 84 -9.21 4.31 -7.09
C TYR A 84 -8.39 3.01 -7.01
N PRO A 85 -7.98 2.45 -8.15
CA PRO A 85 -7.36 1.12 -8.17
C PRO A 85 -5.90 1.09 -7.70
N ILE A 86 -5.25 2.25 -7.61
CA ILE A 86 -3.81 2.31 -7.35
C ILE A 86 -3.54 2.66 -5.88
N ILE A 87 -2.74 1.85 -5.23
CA ILE A 87 -2.12 2.18 -3.94
C ILE A 87 -0.62 2.39 -4.14
N THR A 88 -0.07 3.43 -3.50
CA THR A 88 1.38 3.68 -3.47
C THR A 88 1.84 3.95 -2.04
N TRP A 89 3.03 3.48 -1.71
CA TRP A 89 3.70 3.77 -0.44
C TRP A 89 5.20 3.67 -0.62
N SER A 90 5.94 4.29 0.27
CA SER A 90 7.37 4.03 0.37
C SER A 90 7.66 3.37 1.71
N TRP A 91 8.61 2.45 1.72
CA TRP A 91 9.08 1.81 2.92
C TRP A 91 10.58 1.55 2.89
N LYS A 92 11.12 1.29 4.07
CA LYS A 92 12.51 0.91 4.28
C LYS A 92 12.53 -0.07 5.44
N ILE A 93 13.33 -1.10 5.38
CA ILE A 93 13.63 -1.98 6.51
C ILE A 93 15.09 -1.85 6.89
N ASP A 94 15.42 -2.10 8.15
CA ASP A 94 16.81 -2.21 8.57
C ASP A 94 17.43 -3.50 8.02
N HIS A 95 16.78 -4.62 8.27
CA HIS A 95 17.18 -5.96 7.80
C HIS A 95 15.96 -6.87 7.64
N ILE A 96 16.12 -7.98 6.94
CA ILE A 96 15.13 -9.07 6.91
C ILE A 96 15.14 -9.85 8.24
N ILE A 97 14.10 -10.64 8.48
CA ILE A 97 14.03 -11.55 9.63
C ILE A 97 14.58 -12.92 9.19
N PRO A 98 15.79 -13.32 9.60
CA PRO A 98 16.45 -14.52 9.08
C PRO A 98 15.65 -15.81 9.26
N LYS A 99 14.92 -15.98 10.38
CA LYS A 99 14.06 -17.14 10.64
C LYS A 99 12.69 -17.03 9.96
N GLY A 100 12.33 -15.85 9.45
CA GLY A 100 11.06 -15.63 8.79
C GLY A 100 10.88 -16.47 7.53
N ASP A 101 9.68 -17.06 7.36
CA ASP A 101 9.31 -17.87 6.21
C ASP A 101 7.80 -17.82 6.01
N ALA A 102 7.35 -17.17 4.95
CA ALA A 102 5.94 -16.99 4.62
C ALA A 102 5.15 -18.30 4.44
N LYS A 103 5.84 -19.42 4.25
CA LYS A 103 5.24 -20.75 4.05
C LYS A 103 4.92 -21.49 5.36
N THR A 104 5.33 -20.94 6.51
CA THR A 104 5.18 -21.60 7.80
C THR A 104 4.60 -20.66 8.85
N LYS A 105 3.80 -21.20 9.80
CA LYS A 105 3.27 -20.41 10.93
C LYS A 105 4.38 -19.90 11.84
N GLN A 106 5.43 -20.69 12.03
CA GLN A 106 6.55 -20.33 12.89
C GLN A 106 7.41 -19.23 12.30
N GLY A 107 7.33 -19.00 10.99
CA GLY A 107 8.07 -17.97 10.28
C GLY A 107 7.19 -16.84 9.72
N ASP A 108 5.92 -16.72 10.15
CA ASP A 108 4.98 -15.69 9.64
C ASP A 108 5.26 -14.30 10.24
N ASP A 109 6.53 -13.89 10.18
CA ASP A 109 7.05 -12.60 10.64
C ASP A 109 7.67 -11.82 9.48
N TYR A 110 7.45 -10.51 9.47
CA TYR A 110 7.95 -9.64 8.42
C TYR A 110 8.41 -8.31 8.99
N ALA A 111 9.55 -7.85 8.52
CA ALA A 111 10.06 -6.53 8.88
C ALA A 111 9.09 -5.42 8.42
N ALA A 112 8.43 -5.59 7.28
CA ALA A 112 7.42 -4.65 6.81
C ALA A 112 6.31 -5.33 6.01
N ARG A 113 5.06 -4.93 6.29
CA ARG A 113 3.88 -5.30 5.52
C ARG A 113 2.83 -4.18 5.47
N VAL A 114 2.12 -4.13 4.34
CA VAL A 114 0.99 -3.23 4.12
C VAL A 114 -0.23 -4.08 3.75
N TYR A 115 -1.31 -3.91 4.50
CA TYR A 115 -2.57 -4.62 4.27
C TYR A 115 -3.56 -3.73 3.53
N VAL A 116 -4.29 -4.34 2.61
CA VAL A 116 -5.53 -3.82 2.04
C VAL A 116 -6.65 -4.75 2.46
N VAL A 117 -7.58 -4.26 3.28
CA VAL A 117 -8.67 -5.05 3.86
C VAL A 117 -9.96 -4.72 3.11
N PHE A 118 -10.61 -5.76 2.61
CA PHE A 118 -11.80 -5.66 1.78
C PHE A 118 -13.06 -5.93 2.59
N HIS A 119 -14.07 -5.08 2.40
CA HIS A 119 -15.33 -5.16 3.11
C HIS A 119 -16.03 -6.52 2.93
N SER A 120 -16.58 -7.05 4.02
CA SER A 120 -17.44 -8.22 4.00
C SER A 120 -18.56 -8.07 5.05
N PHE A 121 -19.81 -8.33 4.65
CA PHE A 121 -20.94 -8.40 5.58
C PHE A 121 -20.76 -9.46 6.68
N LEU A 122 -19.96 -10.49 6.40
CA LEU A 122 -19.64 -11.56 7.32
C LEU A 122 -18.17 -11.45 7.71
N PHE A 123 -17.88 -10.99 8.92
CA PHE A 123 -16.51 -10.69 9.36
C PHE A 123 -15.52 -11.87 9.16
N TRP A 124 -15.98 -13.12 9.26
CA TRP A 124 -15.14 -14.31 9.01
C TRP A 124 -14.84 -14.56 7.53
N LYS A 125 -15.48 -13.82 6.62
CA LYS A 125 -15.20 -13.83 5.17
C LYS A 125 -14.42 -12.60 4.72
N THR A 126 -14.05 -11.72 5.63
CA THR A 126 -13.20 -10.57 5.33
C THR A 126 -11.92 -11.06 4.66
N ARG A 127 -11.63 -10.52 3.48
CA ARG A 127 -10.42 -10.82 2.71
C ARG A 127 -9.41 -9.71 2.85
N ALA A 128 -8.14 -10.05 2.76
CA ALA A 128 -7.07 -9.07 2.73
C ALA A 128 -5.99 -9.45 1.71
N ILE A 129 -5.45 -8.44 1.05
CA ILE A 129 -4.15 -8.53 0.39
C ILE A 129 -3.12 -8.01 1.37
N ASN A 130 -2.03 -8.73 1.50
CA ASN A 130 -0.94 -8.39 2.37
C ASN A 130 0.35 -8.25 1.54
N TYR A 131 0.72 -7.03 1.21
CA TYR A 131 1.98 -6.74 0.54
C TYR A 131 3.11 -6.86 1.55
N ILE A 132 4.06 -7.77 1.31
CA ILE A 132 5.13 -8.08 2.24
C ILE A 132 6.51 -7.76 1.67
N TRP A 133 7.40 -7.33 2.55
CA TRP A 133 8.82 -7.49 2.35
C TRP A 133 9.18 -8.89 2.82
N ALA A 134 9.23 -9.82 1.89
CA ALA A 134 9.44 -11.23 2.19
C ALA A 134 10.88 -11.51 2.62
N ASN A 135 11.06 -12.44 3.55
CA ASN A 135 12.39 -12.88 3.97
C ASN A 135 13.01 -13.86 2.98
N LYS A 136 12.17 -14.80 2.45
CA LYS A 136 12.62 -15.90 1.56
C LYS A 136 11.72 -16.09 0.34
N LEU A 137 10.42 -15.71 0.43
CA LEU A 137 9.49 -15.88 -0.67
C LEU A 137 9.95 -15.00 -1.85
N PRO A 138 10.14 -15.55 -3.06
CA PRO A 138 10.57 -14.77 -4.21
C PRO A 138 9.65 -13.61 -4.54
N ARG A 139 10.23 -12.50 -4.96
CA ARG A 139 9.47 -11.32 -5.38
C ARG A 139 8.50 -11.68 -6.51
N GLY A 140 7.26 -11.23 -6.39
CA GLY A 140 6.18 -11.48 -7.34
C GLY A 140 5.35 -12.73 -7.02
N GLU A 141 5.75 -13.56 -6.06
CA GLU A 141 4.95 -14.71 -5.64
C GLU A 141 3.74 -14.31 -4.77
N PHE A 142 2.65 -15.06 -4.97
CA PHE A 142 1.38 -14.97 -4.25
C PHE A 142 1.14 -16.28 -3.52
N ILE A 143 0.98 -16.23 -2.19
CA ILE A 143 0.64 -17.42 -1.40
C ILE A 143 -0.45 -17.09 -0.37
N PRO A 144 -1.30 -18.03 0.00
CA PRO A 144 -2.17 -17.87 1.16
C PRO A 144 -1.34 -17.65 2.43
N ASN A 145 -1.84 -16.82 3.35
CA ASN A 145 -1.24 -16.69 4.67
C ASN A 145 -1.31 -18.04 5.41
N SER A 146 -0.28 -18.35 6.19
CA SER A 146 -0.15 -19.64 6.88
C SER A 146 -1.23 -19.92 7.94
N TYR A 147 -1.97 -18.88 8.37
CA TYR A 147 -3.08 -18.99 9.33
C TYR A 147 -4.46 -18.99 8.66
N THR A 148 -4.60 -18.35 7.48
CA THR A 148 -5.89 -18.20 6.81
C THR A 148 -5.76 -18.01 5.31
N SER A 149 -6.62 -18.69 4.55
CA SER A 149 -6.72 -18.47 3.10
C SER A 149 -7.48 -17.19 2.72
N ASN A 150 -8.08 -16.49 3.69
CA ASN A 150 -8.72 -15.20 3.45
C ASN A 150 -7.71 -14.06 3.30
N ALA A 151 -6.47 -14.26 3.67
CA ALA A 151 -5.38 -13.32 3.44
C ALA A 151 -4.39 -13.90 2.43
N ILE A 152 -4.06 -13.14 1.40
CA ILE A 152 -3.06 -13.52 0.40
C ILE A 152 -1.83 -12.62 0.59
N MET A 153 -0.68 -13.27 0.76
CA MET A 153 0.62 -12.63 0.87
C MET A 153 1.16 -12.41 -0.54
N ILE A 154 1.55 -11.18 -0.85
CA ILE A 154 2.18 -10.81 -2.13
C ILE A 154 3.58 -10.29 -1.82
N ALA A 155 4.61 -11.00 -2.24
CA ALA A 155 5.99 -10.57 -2.06
C ALA A 155 6.34 -9.45 -3.05
N VAL A 156 6.20 -8.18 -2.64
CA VAL A 156 6.57 -7.03 -3.49
C VAL A 156 8.06 -6.70 -3.35
N GLN A 157 8.67 -7.02 -2.21
CA GLN A 157 10.11 -7.08 -2.02
C GLN A 157 10.49 -8.46 -1.46
N SER A 158 11.76 -8.85 -1.60
CA SER A 158 12.28 -10.10 -1.07
C SER A 158 13.79 -10.02 -0.79
N GLY A 159 14.22 -10.64 0.30
CA GLY A 159 15.63 -10.74 0.66
C GLY A 159 16.26 -9.43 1.14
N PRO A 160 17.56 -9.47 1.40
CA PRO A 160 18.30 -8.35 2.01
C PRO A 160 18.81 -7.30 1.02
N GLU A 161 18.75 -7.53 -0.30
CA GLU A 161 19.46 -6.73 -1.31
C GLU A 161 19.06 -5.25 -1.29
N ASN A 162 17.81 -4.96 -0.96
CA ASN A 162 17.26 -3.61 -0.87
C ASN A 162 17.11 -3.10 0.57
N ALA A 163 17.49 -3.89 1.59
CA ALA A 163 17.47 -3.44 2.97
C ALA A 163 18.33 -2.17 3.15
N GLY A 164 17.91 -1.29 4.04
CA GLY A 164 18.56 0.00 4.25
C GLY A 164 18.23 1.07 3.20
N ARG A 165 17.44 0.77 2.17
CA ARG A 165 17.04 1.71 1.10
C ARG A 165 15.55 2.00 1.14
N TRP A 166 15.17 3.24 0.81
CA TRP A 166 13.79 3.59 0.55
C TRP A 166 13.34 3.02 -0.78
N ILE A 167 12.28 2.20 -0.76
CA ILE A 167 11.65 1.62 -1.95
C ILE A 167 10.25 2.21 -2.08
N LEU A 168 9.93 2.71 -3.26
CA LEU A 168 8.57 3.13 -3.62
C LEU A 168 7.85 1.97 -4.28
N GLU A 169 6.70 1.61 -3.73
CA GLU A 169 5.80 0.61 -4.30
C GLU A 169 4.60 1.27 -4.95
N ARG A 170 4.12 0.64 -6.00
CA ARG A 170 2.89 1.01 -6.70
C ARG A 170 2.19 -0.25 -7.15
N ARG A 171 0.95 -0.46 -6.66
CA ARG A 171 0.16 -1.66 -6.94
C ARG A 171 -1.22 -1.28 -7.45
N ASN A 172 -1.74 -2.11 -8.37
CA ASN A 172 -3.15 -2.07 -8.75
C ASN A 172 -3.91 -3.10 -7.91
N VAL A 173 -4.65 -2.62 -6.90
CA VAL A 173 -5.34 -3.50 -5.94
C VAL A 173 -6.47 -4.32 -6.58
N VAL A 174 -7.05 -3.83 -7.70
CA VAL A 174 -8.09 -4.56 -8.44
C VAL A 174 -7.49 -5.77 -9.14
N GLU A 175 -6.38 -5.57 -9.84
CA GLU A 175 -5.65 -6.65 -10.53
C GLU A 175 -5.12 -7.68 -9.53
N ASP A 176 -4.53 -7.21 -8.43
CA ASP A 176 -4.01 -8.07 -7.37
C ASP A 176 -5.11 -8.90 -6.71
N TYR A 177 -6.28 -8.29 -6.44
CA TYR A 177 -7.41 -9.01 -5.87
C TYR A 177 -7.97 -10.07 -6.83
N LYS A 178 -8.09 -9.74 -8.12
CA LYS A 178 -8.51 -10.72 -9.15
C LYS A 178 -7.55 -11.88 -9.25
N ALA A 179 -6.25 -11.61 -9.25
CA ALA A 179 -5.22 -12.65 -9.27
C ALA A 179 -5.25 -13.51 -8.01
N ALA A 180 -5.47 -12.89 -6.84
CA ALA A 180 -5.46 -13.57 -5.54
C ALA A 180 -6.71 -14.41 -5.28
N PHE A 181 -7.90 -13.95 -5.68
CA PHE A 181 -9.19 -14.52 -5.27
C PHE A 181 -10.10 -14.94 -6.43
N GLY A 182 -9.72 -14.67 -7.69
CA GLY A 182 -10.52 -15.04 -8.86
C GLY A 182 -11.87 -14.30 -8.99
N ALA A 183 -12.00 -13.13 -8.37
CA ALA A 183 -13.24 -12.36 -8.32
C ALA A 183 -12.97 -10.85 -8.38
N ASP A 184 -14.01 -10.04 -8.65
CA ASP A 184 -13.92 -8.59 -8.52
C ASP A 184 -13.84 -8.19 -7.03
N PRO A 185 -13.04 -7.17 -6.69
CA PRO A 185 -12.91 -6.72 -5.31
C PRO A 185 -14.17 -5.99 -4.84
N PRO A 186 -14.62 -6.21 -3.60
CA PRO A 186 -15.57 -5.32 -2.95
C PRO A 186 -14.86 -4.03 -2.53
N LYS A 187 -15.59 -3.09 -1.92
CA LYS A 187 -15.03 -1.88 -1.32
C LYS A 187 -13.91 -2.21 -0.33
N ILE A 188 -12.97 -1.28 -0.20
CA ILE A 188 -11.90 -1.36 0.80
C ILE A 188 -12.39 -0.67 2.07
N GLU A 189 -12.23 -1.36 3.22
CA GLU A 189 -12.66 -0.85 4.53
C GLU A 189 -11.52 -0.42 5.43
N ALA A 190 -10.30 -0.90 5.17
CA ALA A 190 -9.13 -0.46 5.92
C ALA A 190 -7.82 -0.67 5.14
N ILE A 191 -6.84 0.17 5.47
CA ILE A 191 -5.43 -0.01 5.12
C ILE A 191 -4.66 -0.14 6.43
N ALA A 192 -3.71 -1.07 6.51
CA ALA A 192 -2.90 -1.23 7.70
C ALA A 192 -1.42 -1.41 7.37
N ILE A 193 -0.57 -1.10 8.35
CA ILE A 193 0.86 -1.42 8.35
C ILE A 193 1.18 -2.29 9.54
N MET A 194 2.16 -3.18 9.39
CA MET A 194 2.61 -4.03 10.48
C MET A 194 4.08 -4.41 10.33
N THR A 195 4.78 -4.41 11.44
CA THR A 195 6.11 -4.98 11.64
C THR A 195 5.99 -5.93 12.82
N ASP A 196 6.31 -7.21 12.63
CA ASP A 196 6.08 -8.23 13.64
C ASP A 196 7.20 -9.26 13.68
N THR A 197 7.43 -9.81 14.87
CA THR A 197 8.53 -10.73 15.17
C THR A 197 8.15 -11.75 16.24
N ASP A 198 6.86 -11.95 16.49
CA ASP A 198 6.37 -12.74 17.62
C ASP A 198 6.48 -14.25 17.41
N ASN A 199 6.51 -14.69 16.14
CA ASN A 199 6.64 -16.11 15.81
C ASN A 199 8.08 -16.58 15.85
N THR A 200 9.02 -15.75 15.40
CA THR A 200 10.47 -16.05 15.37
C THR A 200 11.17 -15.65 16.66
N GLY A 201 10.60 -14.71 17.43
CA GLY A 201 11.21 -14.13 18.62
C GLY A 201 12.39 -13.23 18.33
N GLU A 202 12.49 -12.72 17.09
CA GLU A 202 13.57 -11.82 16.64
C GLU A 202 13.18 -10.35 16.83
N LYS A 203 13.97 -9.45 16.27
CA LYS A 203 13.70 -7.99 16.24
C LYS A 203 13.65 -7.52 14.81
N ALA A 204 12.84 -6.49 14.57
CA ALA A 204 12.77 -5.83 13.28
C ALA A 204 12.52 -4.34 13.45
N GLU A 205 13.04 -3.58 12.51
CA GLU A 205 12.83 -2.14 12.40
C GLU A 205 12.47 -1.78 10.97
N ALA A 206 11.42 -0.98 10.82
CA ALA A 206 10.97 -0.50 9.53
C ALA A 206 10.50 0.95 9.58
N TRP A 207 10.44 1.58 8.41
CA TRP A 207 9.95 2.94 8.22
C TRP A 207 8.94 2.93 7.08
N TYR A 208 7.76 3.53 7.32
CA TYR A 208 6.67 3.63 6.35
C TYR A 208 6.41 5.10 6.05
N GLY A 209 6.58 5.50 4.79
CA GLY A 209 6.18 6.81 4.32
C GLY A 209 4.66 6.92 4.14
N PRO A 210 4.15 8.11 3.76
CA PRO A 210 2.73 8.31 3.47
C PRO A 210 2.18 7.33 2.45
N ILE A 211 1.01 6.75 2.75
CA ILE A 211 0.27 5.88 1.84
C ILE A 211 -0.70 6.73 1.03
N ARG A 212 -0.73 6.53 -0.28
CA ARG A 212 -1.56 7.26 -1.24
C ARG A 212 -2.41 6.31 -2.06
N ILE A 213 -3.61 6.73 -2.35
CA ILE A 213 -4.58 6.01 -3.15
C ILE A 213 -4.91 6.89 -4.35
N LEU A 214 -4.83 6.35 -5.57
CA LEU A 214 -4.92 7.13 -6.80
C LEU A 214 -5.98 6.54 -7.74
N SER A 215 -6.73 7.43 -8.42
CA SER A 215 -7.46 7.03 -9.61
C SER A 215 -6.50 6.77 -10.77
N LEU A 216 -6.98 6.10 -11.82
CA LEU A 216 -6.32 6.15 -13.12
C LEU A 216 -6.51 7.55 -13.75
N PRO A 217 -5.59 7.98 -14.62
CA PRO A 217 -5.73 9.22 -15.39
C PRO A 217 -6.95 9.21 -16.29
#